data_55e9df75e43cc373fa6ef37c747c365f
#
_entry.id   55e9df75e43cc373fa6ef37c747c365f
#
_cell.length_a   1.000
_cell.length_b   1.000
_cell.length_c   1.000
_cell.angle_alpha   90.00
_cell.angle_beta   90.00
_cell.angle_gamma   90.00
#
_symmetry.space_group_name_H-M   'P 1'
#
loop_
_entity.id
_entity.type
_entity.pdbx_description
1 polymer ?
#
loop_
_entity_poly.entity_id
_entity_poly.type
_entity_poly.pdbx_seq_one_letter_code
_entity_poly.pdbx_strand_id
1 'polypeptide(L)'
;MTNPPNASEASNTSGPPDLLNRPHRPVNMLAGTIGHFVEWYDWYIYGLLAVVFAGQIFPSDSAFASLIAALLTYAIGFVVRPFSGIIISPLADRYGRRIVLTLSVSGMALGSLIIGLTPGYATIGYAAPILFVIARILQGISAGSEQQSAISFMVEHAPPNRRGLFGSFSNMASGLATLAATGSAAAVTTLFPPDQLAAYGWRIPFLVGGLLGVVGLFLRARADETSEFEASSVVDKKSAPARLLALLREHPKALIQTAALSAPAVAYYTWATFLPTYATLTTGRDKGSTLIGSVIGLILLVIVVPICGALSDRIGRRKIFPIIGATGMVVLFYPLLLLLDRPGFWVYVVVAASGWVVLGIWQAVYPTIQAELFPAAVRVSGIGLSHQLVIAIFGGTAPLIAAAFVGAGHPRWVALYMIAIIAVCLMVYFTLPETGSKTLRATVALNDPEVIEGELEEASMAGQTTTRSKP
;
A
#
# COMPACT_ATOMS: atom_id res chain seq x y z
N MET A 1 -63.02 -21.84 -45.85
CA MET A 1 -62.64 -20.54 -45.24
C MET A 1 -62.02 -20.84 -43.88
N THR A 2 -60.76 -21.05 -43.84
CA THR A 2 -60.04 -21.36 -42.61
C THR A 2 -58.94 -20.30 -42.42
N ASN A 3 -59.04 -19.54 -41.35
CA ASN A 3 -58.04 -18.57 -40.94
C ASN A 3 -56.77 -19.26 -40.47
N PRO A 4 -55.55 -18.76 -40.83
CA PRO A 4 -54.30 -19.25 -40.28
C PRO A 4 -54.06 -18.68 -38.89
N PRO A 5 -53.32 -19.37 -38.00
CA PRO A 5 -53.04 -18.94 -36.66
C PRO A 5 -51.93 -17.85 -36.62
N ASN A 6 -52.16 -16.85 -35.79
CA ASN A 6 -51.25 -15.78 -35.47
C ASN A 6 -49.95 -16.32 -34.84
N ALA A 7 -48.82 -16.12 -35.48
CA ALA A 7 -47.53 -16.30 -34.90
C ALA A 7 -47.19 -15.08 -34.00
N SER A 8 -47.36 -15.24 -32.69
CA SER A 8 -46.87 -14.29 -31.71
C SER A 8 -45.34 -14.41 -31.68
N GLU A 9 -44.67 -13.39 -32.19
CA GLU A 9 -43.24 -13.15 -32.05
C GLU A 9 -42.86 -13.15 -30.56
N ALA A 10 -42.22 -14.20 -30.14
CA ALA A 10 -41.45 -14.23 -28.91
C ALA A 10 -40.24 -13.29 -29.10
N SER A 11 -40.38 -12.02 -28.72
CA SER A 11 -39.25 -11.11 -28.61
C SER A 11 -38.31 -11.62 -27.51
N ASN A 12 -37.26 -12.26 -27.97
CA ASN A 12 -36.14 -12.71 -27.13
C ASN A 12 -35.32 -11.44 -26.75
N THR A 13 -35.79 -10.67 -25.80
CA THR A 13 -35.01 -9.61 -25.13
C THR A 13 -34.02 -10.28 -24.16
N SER A 14 -32.96 -10.86 -24.70
CA SER A 14 -31.76 -11.11 -23.94
C SER A 14 -31.09 -9.74 -23.68
N GLY A 15 -31.51 -9.08 -22.61
CA GLY A 15 -30.75 -7.96 -22.03
C GLY A 15 -29.30 -8.39 -21.80
N PRO A 16 -28.35 -7.46 -21.77
CA PRO A 16 -26.96 -7.79 -21.48
C PRO A 16 -26.90 -8.62 -20.18
N PRO A 17 -26.12 -9.69 -20.13
CA PRO A 17 -26.06 -10.56 -18.97
C PRO A 17 -25.74 -9.71 -17.75
N ASP A 18 -26.53 -9.89 -16.68
CA ASP A 18 -26.40 -9.17 -15.40
C ASP A 18 -25.02 -9.52 -14.78
N LEU A 19 -24.01 -8.74 -15.20
CA LEU A 19 -22.61 -8.90 -14.81
C LEU A 19 -22.38 -8.56 -13.34
N LEU A 20 -23.34 -7.85 -12.72
CA LEU A 20 -23.27 -7.38 -11.34
C LEU A 20 -23.69 -8.46 -10.30
N ASN A 21 -24.38 -9.52 -10.75
CA ASN A 21 -24.91 -10.55 -9.86
C ASN A 21 -24.12 -11.88 -9.85
N ARG A 22 -22.91 -11.93 -10.43
CA ARG A 22 -22.09 -13.14 -10.30
C ARG A 22 -21.56 -13.26 -8.86
N PRO A 23 -21.81 -14.38 -8.14
CA PRO A 23 -21.30 -14.57 -6.80
C PRO A 23 -19.77 -14.49 -6.83
N HIS A 24 -19.20 -13.54 -6.07
CA HIS A 24 -17.76 -13.41 -5.94
C HIS A 24 -17.20 -14.70 -5.35
N ARG A 25 -16.49 -15.48 -6.17
CA ARG A 25 -15.83 -16.70 -5.68
C ARG A 25 -14.75 -16.28 -4.68
N PRO A 26 -14.71 -16.85 -3.47
CA PRO A 26 -13.72 -16.49 -2.44
C PRO A 26 -12.28 -16.66 -2.93
N VAL A 27 -12.04 -17.49 -3.94
CA VAL A 27 -10.73 -17.68 -4.60
C VAL A 27 -10.23 -16.40 -5.28
N ASN A 28 -11.10 -15.58 -5.89
CA ASN A 28 -10.70 -14.35 -6.57
C ASN A 28 -10.26 -13.27 -5.57
N MET A 29 -10.94 -13.17 -4.43
CA MET A 29 -10.54 -12.26 -3.34
C MET A 29 -9.20 -12.71 -2.72
N LEU A 30 -9.04 -14.01 -2.48
CA LEU A 30 -7.82 -14.56 -1.90
C LEU A 30 -6.62 -14.38 -2.84
N ALA A 31 -6.80 -14.58 -4.14
CA ALA A 31 -5.76 -14.40 -5.15
C ALA A 31 -5.26 -12.95 -5.25
N GLY A 32 -6.13 -11.96 -5.10
CA GLY A 32 -5.74 -10.54 -5.02
C GLY A 32 -5.02 -10.20 -3.73
N THR A 33 -5.52 -10.68 -2.60
CA THR A 33 -4.97 -10.38 -1.28
C THR A 33 -3.59 -11.01 -1.05
N ILE A 34 -3.36 -12.24 -1.54
CA ILE A 34 -2.08 -12.93 -1.34
C ILE A 34 -0.92 -12.27 -2.11
N GLY A 35 -1.17 -11.74 -3.31
CA GLY A 35 -0.15 -10.99 -4.06
C GLY A 35 0.31 -9.75 -3.28
N HIS A 36 -0.64 -8.98 -2.79
CA HIS A 36 -0.37 -7.81 -1.96
C HIS A 36 0.35 -8.16 -0.65
N PHE A 37 -0.04 -9.25 0.01
CA PHE A 37 0.63 -9.74 1.21
C PHE A 37 2.09 -10.12 0.94
N VAL A 38 2.37 -10.89 -0.13
CA VAL A 38 3.73 -11.33 -0.50
C VAL A 38 4.59 -10.12 -0.86
N GLU A 39 4.04 -9.15 -1.61
CA GLU A 39 4.74 -7.91 -1.94
C GLU A 39 5.24 -7.21 -0.67
N TRP A 40 4.35 -6.92 0.28
CA TRP A 40 4.70 -6.20 1.49
C TRP A 40 5.61 -7.01 2.41
N TYR A 41 5.41 -8.33 2.51
CA TYR A 41 6.29 -9.22 3.26
C TYR A 41 7.74 -9.11 2.77
N ASP A 42 7.99 -9.19 1.47
CA ASP A 42 9.33 -9.12 0.88
C ASP A 42 10.00 -7.75 1.07
N TRP A 43 9.22 -6.69 1.01
CA TRP A 43 9.74 -5.35 1.27
C TRP A 43 10.23 -5.22 2.72
N TYR A 44 9.45 -5.67 3.69
CA TYR A 44 9.82 -5.51 5.09
C TYR A 44 10.93 -6.45 5.52
N ILE A 45 10.91 -7.71 5.09
CA ILE A 45 11.93 -8.67 5.50
C ILE A 45 13.35 -8.24 5.10
N TYR A 46 13.51 -7.60 3.93
CA TYR A 46 14.80 -7.08 3.50
C TYR A 46 15.31 -5.98 4.44
N GLY A 47 14.50 -4.97 4.71
CA GLY A 47 14.89 -3.86 5.60
C GLY A 47 15.22 -4.34 7.01
N LEU A 48 14.43 -5.28 7.55
CA LEU A 48 14.63 -5.84 8.89
C LEU A 48 15.92 -6.67 9.01
N LEU A 49 16.30 -7.43 7.97
CA LEU A 49 17.48 -8.28 7.97
C LEU A 49 18.71 -7.64 7.32
N ALA A 50 18.58 -6.40 6.80
CA ALA A 50 19.69 -5.71 6.13
C ALA A 50 20.98 -5.70 6.97
N VAL A 51 20.88 -5.40 8.26
CA VAL A 51 22.05 -5.38 9.16
C VAL A 51 22.69 -6.75 9.35
N VAL A 52 21.96 -7.85 9.10
CA VAL A 52 22.49 -9.22 9.24
C VAL A 52 23.29 -9.65 8.01
N PHE A 53 22.76 -9.40 6.80
CA PHE A 53 23.39 -9.87 5.57
C PHE A 53 24.32 -8.84 4.92
N ALA A 54 24.26 -7.55 5.32
CA ALA A 54 24.97 -6.48 4.64
C ALA A 54 26.47 -6.75 4.46
N GLY A 55 27.16 -7.16 5.51
CA GLY A 55 28.60 -7.44 5.46
C GLY A 55 28.99 -8.63 4.59
N GLN A 56 28.07 -9.56 4.36
CA GLN A 56 28.32 -10.73 3.51
C GLN A 56 28.11 -10.49 2.03
N ILE A 57 27.19 -9.58 1.70
CA ILE A 57 26.79 -9.27 0.31
C ILE A 57 27.50 -8.01 -0.19
N PHE A 58 27.65 -7.01 0.67
CA PHE A 58 28.25 -5.70 0.37
C PHE A 58 29.47 -5.45 1.29
N PRO A 59 30.54 -6.24 1.20
CA PRO A 59 31.70 -6.07 2.09
C PRO A 59 32.32 -4.69 1.89
N SER A 60 32.68 -4.04 2.99
CA SER A 60 33.29 -2.73 3.05
C SER A 60 34.17 -2.64 4.28
N ASP A 61 35.03 -1.61 4.35
CA ASP A 61 35.93 -1.35 5.46
C ASP A 61 35.22 -1.16 6.81
N SER A 62 33.92 -0.85 6.78
CA SER A 62 33.09 -0.75 7.99
C SER A 62 31.75 -1.44 7.83
N ALA A 63 31.27 -2.05 8.92
CA ALA A 63 29.93 -2.65 8.98
C ALA A 63 28.82 -1.63 8.66
N PHE A 64 29.05 -0.36 8.99
CA PHE A 64 28.12 0.73 8.70
C PHE A 64 28.06 1.02 7.19
N ALA A 65 29.19 1.07 6.49
CA ALA A 65 29.19 1.27 5.03
C ALA A 65 28.52 0.11 4.30
N SER A 66 28.70 -1.13 4.76
CA SER A 66 27.97 -2.30 4.26
C SER A 66 26.46 -2.15 4.45
N LEU A 67 26.00 -1.69 5.62
CA LEU A 67 24.59 -1.43 5.88
C LEU A 67 24.02 -0.35 4.96
N ILE A 68 24.74 0.76 4.75
CA ILE A 68 24.34 1.83 3.82
C ILE A 68 24.20 1.27 2.40
N ALA A 69 25.11 0.44 1.92
CA ALA A 69 25.04 -0.19 0.59
C ALA A 69 23.80 -1.10 0.46
N ALA A 70 23.48 -1.88 1.49
CA ALA A 70 22.28 -2.70 1.53
C ALA A 70 20.99 -1.83 1.51
N LEU A 71 20.93 -0.75 2.30
CA LEU A 71 19.79 0.15 2.33
C LEU A 71 19.65 1.00 1.05
N LEU A 72 20.77 1.34 0.38
CA LEU A 72 20.74 1.95 -0.94
C LEU A 72 20.12 1.00 -1.97
N THR A 73 20.50 -0.28 -1.94
CA THR A 73 19.90 -1.32 -2.80
C THR A 73 18.39 -1.47 -2.52
N TYR A 74 17.96 -1.37 -1.26
CA TYR A 74 16.56 -1.30 -0.88
C TYR A 74 15.85 -0.10 -1.52
N ALA A 75 16.45 1.08 -1.46
CA ALA A 75 15.90 2.31 -2.02
C ALA A 75 15.76 2.25 -3.57
N ILE A 76 16.72 1.61 -4.28
CA ILE A 76 16.64 1.40 -5.74
C ILE A 76 15.33 0.74 -6.13
N GLY A 77 14.91 -0.30 -5.41
CA GLY A 77 13.65 -0.98 -5.67
C GLY A 77 12.43 -0.06 -5.60
N PHE A 78 12.42 0.91 -4.68
CA PHE A 78 11.34 1.90 -4.57
C PHE A 78 11.38 2.95 -5.68
N VAL A 79 12.58 3.41 -6.06
CA VAL A 79 12.76 4.38 -7.15
C VAL A 79 12.28 3.83 -8.49
N VAL A 80 12.37 2.52 -8.68
CA VAL A 80 11.91 1.86 -9.91
C VAL A 80 10.38 1.74 -9.98
N ARG A 81 9.66 1.73 -8.86
CA ARG A 81 8.19 1.56 -8.80
C ARG A 81 7.38 2.53 -9.69
N PRO A 82 7.62 3.84 -9.70
CA PRO A 82 6.87 4.75 -10.58
C PRO A 82 7.00 4.41 -12.07
N PHE A 83 8.14 3.81 -12.47
CA PHE A 83 8.37 3.40 -13.85
C PHE A 83 7.68 2.10 -14.24
N SER A 84 7.22 1.32 -13.25
CA SER A 84 6.52 0.05 -13.51
C SER A 84 5.29 0.25 -14.38
N GLY A 85 4.52 1.31 -14.15
CA GLY A 85 3.37 1.66 -14.98
C GLY A 85 3.74 1.90 -16.44
N ILE A 86 4.89 2.52 -16.72
CA ILE A 86 5.38 2.78 -18.08
C ILE A 86 5.77 1.46 -18.78
N ILE A 87 6.37 0.52 -18.03
CA ILE A 87 6.83 -0.77 -18.56
C ILE A 87 5.67 -1.76 -18.68
N ILE A 88 4.81 -1.80 -17.67
CA ILE A 88 3.77 -2.83 -17.51
C ILE A 88 2.50 -2.51 -18.29
N SER A 89 2.10 -1.22 -18.41
CA SER A 89 0.86 -0.86 -19.11
C SER A 89 0.84 -1.32 -20.58
N PRO A 90 1.90 -1.09 -21.40
CA PRO A 90 1.91 -1.61 -22.78
C PRO A 90 1.85 -3.13 -22.88
N LEU A 91 2.42 -3.82 -21.88
CA LEU A 91 2.31 -5.29 -21.81
C LEU A 91 0.86 -5.70 -21.50
N ALA A 92 0.18 -4.97 -20.59
CA ALA A 92 -1.22 -5.23 -20.26
C ALA A 92 -2.14 -5.02 -21.47
N ASP A 93 -1.90 -3.96 -22.23
CA ASP A 93 -2.67 -3.64 -23.44
C ASP A 93 -2.45 -4.69 -24.55
N ARG A 94 -1.24 -5.25 -24.66
CA ARG A 94 -0.88 -6.21 -25.70
C ARG A 94 -1.22 -7.66 -25.35
N TYR A 95 -0.99 -8.07 -24.11
CA TYR A 95 -1.07 -9.48 -23.68
C TYR A 95 -2.21 -9.77 -22.71
N GLY A 96 -2.96 -8.74 -22.29
CA GLY A 96 -4.05 -8.85 -21.32
C GLY A 96 -3.57 -8.69 -19.86
N ARG A 97 -4.47 -8.23 -19.00
CA ARG A 97 -4.17 -7.92 -17.57
C ARG A 97 -3.79 -9.15 -16.77
N ARG A 98 -4.39 -10.30 -17.04
CA ARG A 98 -4.08 -11.56 -16.35
C ARG A 98 -2.60 -11.94 -16.48
N ILE A 99 -2.03 -11.83 -17.69
CA ILE A 99 -0.62 -12.13 -17.93
C ILE A 99 0.27 -11.17 -17.17
N VAL A 100 -0.05 -9.89 -17.18
CA VAL A 100 0.72 -8.86 -16.47
C VAL A 100 0.69 -9.05 -14.96
N LEU A 101 -0.46 -9.32 -14.38
CA LEU A 101 -0.58 -9.65 -12.96
C LEU A 101 0.19 -10.92 -12.57
N THR A 102 0.17 -11.94 -13.45
CA THR A 102 0.96 -13.15 -13.25
C THR A 102 2.46 -12.83 -13.30
N LEU A 103 2.90 -12.03 -14.28
CA LEU A 103 4.30 -11.58 -14.38
C LEU A 103 4.74 -10.77 -13.16
N SER A 104 3.87 -9.91 -12.60
CA SER A 104 4.16 -9.16 -11.39
C SER A 104 4.43 -10.08 -10.20
N VAL A 105 3.55 -11.03 -9.93
CA VAL A 105 3.77 -11.99 -8.81
C VAL A 105 4.98 -12.88 -9.08
N SER A 106 5.20 -13.27 -10.36
CA SER A 106 6.40 -14.06 -10.75
C SER A 106 7.69 -13.29 -10.49
N GLY A 107 7.72 -12.00 -10.85
CA GLY A 107 8.88 -11.14 -10.63
C GLY A 107 9.18 -10.94 -9.13
N MET A 108 8.14 -10.79 -8.30
CA MET A 108 8.31 -10.73 -6.84
C MET A 108 8.89 -12.03 -6.30
N ALA A 109 8.27 -13.17 -6.62
CA ALA A 109 8.73 -14.48 -6.17
C ALA A 109 10.18 -14.78 -6.61
N LEU A 110 10.47 -14.50 -7.88
CA LEU A 110 11.82 -14.71 -8.43
C LEU A 110 12.84 -13.80 -7.74
N GLY A 111 12.52 -12.53 -7.48
CA GLY A 111 13.38 -11.60 -6.75
C GLY A 111 13.71 -12.11 -5.36
N SER A 112 12.72 -12.62 -4.61
CA SER A 112 12.92 -13.19 -3.28
C SER A 112 13.76 -14.46 -3.31
N LEU A 113 13.53 -15.34 -4.29
CA LEU A 113 14.36 -16.54 -4.49
C LEU A 113 15.80 -16.17 -4.85
N ILE A 114 16.02 -15.19 -5.73
CA ILE A 114 17.37 -14.71 -6.06
C ILE A 114 18.07 -14.24 -4.79
N ILE A 115 17.43 -13.38 -3.96
CA ILE A 115 18.04 -12.90 -2.70
C ILE A 115 18.35 -14.07 -1.78
N GLY A 116 17.38 -14.98 -1.55
CA GLY A 116 17.53 -16.09 -0.62
C GLY A 116 18.59 -17.13 -1.04
N LEU A 117 18.79 -17.32 -2.36
CA LEU A 117 19.72 -18.30 -2.92
C LEU A 117 21.10 -17.73 -3.27
N THR A 118 21.27 -16.40 -3.30
CA THR A 118 22.54 -15.77 -3.67
C THR A 118 23.64 -16.13 -2.67
N PRO A 119 24.77 -16.72 -3.11
CA PRO A 119 25.94 -16.94 -2.26
C PRO A 119 26.55 -15.61 -1.80
N GLY A 120 27.33 -15.65 -0.71
CA GLY A 120 28.01 -14.46 -0.22
C GLY A 120 29.12 -13.96 -1.17
N TYR A 121 29.53 -12.71 -0.97
CA TYR A 121 30.60 -12.08 -1.75
C TYR A 121 31.90 -12.89 -1.74
N ALA A 122 32.23 -13.54 -0.62
CA ALA A 122 33.42 -14.39 -0.51
C ALA A 122 33.43 -15.56 -1.51
N THR A 123 32.25 -15.99 -2.01
CA THR A 123 32.11 -17.11 -2.93
C THR A 123 32.06 -16.68 -4.39
N ILE A 124 31.27 -15.62 -4.70
CA ILE A 124 30.98 -15.21 -6.09
C ILE A 124 31.39 -13.76 -6.39
N GLY A 125 32.10 -13.10 -5.46
CA GLY A 125 32.60 -11.74 -5.66
C GLY A 125 31.48 -10.72 -5.96
N TYR A 126 31.73 -9.81 -6.89
CA TYR A 126 30.82 -8.74 -7.29
C TYR A 126 29.47 -9.24 -7.85
N ALA A 127 29.36 -10.50 -8.23
CA ALA A 127 28.08 -11.06 -8.66
C ALA A 127 27.05 -11.05 -7.52
N ALA A 128 27.44 -11.16 -6.25
CA ALA A 128 26.54 -11.13 -5.11
C ALA A 128 25.74 -9.80 -5.01
N PRO A 129 26.37 -8.62 -4.87
CA PRO A 129 25.65 -7.35 -4.85
C PRO A 129 24.89 -7.07 -6.15
N ILE A 130 25.41 -7.46 -7.31
CA ILE A 130 24.72 -7.28 -8.60
C ILE A 130 23.40 -8.07 -8.61
N LEU A 131 23.40 -9.32 -8.16
CA LEU A 131 22.16 -10.12 -8.09
C LEU A 131 21.13 -9.51 -7.14
N PHE A 132 21.58 -8.93 -6.00
CA PHE A 132 20.68 -8.21 -5.10
C PHE A 132 20.05 -6.98 -5.76
N VAL A 133 20.83 -6.19 -6.50
CA VAL A 133 20.32 -5.02 -7.26
C VAL A 133 19.32 -5.48 -8.33
N ILE A 134 19.65 -6.52 -9.12
CA ILE A 134 18.74 -7.07 -10.13
C ILE A 134 17.44 -7.56 -9.49
N ALA A 135 17.52 -8.29 -8.38
CA ALA A 135 16.35 -8.76 -7.66
C ALA A 135 15.47 -7.59 -7.20
N ARG A 136 16.07 -6.51 -6.68
CA ARG A 136 15.35 -5.31 -6.24
C ARG A 136 14.71 -4.52 -7.39
N ILE A 137 15.38 -4.41 -8.52
CA ILE A 137 14.81 -3.81 -9.74
C ILE A 137 13.61 -4.64 -10.20
N LEU A 138 13.75 -5.97 -10.26
CA LEU A 138 12.69 -6.89 -10.67
C LEU A 138 11.47 -6.78 -9.74
N GLN A 139 11.67 -6.78 -8.43
CA GLN A 139 10.62 -6.57 -7.43
C GLN A 139 9.99 -5.17 -7.55
N GLY A 140 10.78 -4.12 -7.77
CA GLY A 140 10.30 -2.75 -7.95
C GLY A 140 9.39 -2.61 -9.19
N ILE A 141 9.78 -3.19 -10.33
CA ILE A 141 8.94 -3.22 -11.54
C ILE A 141 7.63 -3.98 -11.27
N SER A 142 7.69 -5.05 -10.51
CA SER A 142 6.53 -5.92 -10.23
C SER A 142 5.49 -5.27 -9.31
N ALA A 143 5.91 -4.42 -8.38
CA ALA A 143 5.08 -3.91 -7.27
C ALA A 143 4.23 -2.66 -7.60
N GLY A 144 4.21 -2.18 -8.84
CA GLY A 144 3.80 -0.79 -9.14
C GLY A 144 2.30 -0.47 -9.18
N SER A 145 1.38 -1.44 -9.25
CA SER A 145 -0.03 -1.12 -9.58
C SER A 145 -1.11 -1.81 -8.73
N GLU A 146 -0.76 -2.76 -7.90
CA GLU A 146 -1.76 -3.58 -7.20
C GLU A 146 -2.49 -2.84 -6.08
N GLN A 147 -1.77 -2.05 -5.28
CA GLN A 147 -2.34 -1.38 -4.10
C GLN A 147 -3.45 -0.39 -4.45
N GLN A 148 -3.26 0.42 -5.51
CA GLN A 148 -4.24 1.44 -5.90
C GLN A 148 -5.52 0.83 -6.45
N SER A 149 -5.37 -0.26 -7.20
CA SER A 149 -6.51 -1.04 -7.69
C SER A 149 -7.27 -1.68 -6.53
N ALA A 150 -6.57 -2.24 -5.54
CA ALA A 150 -7.19 -2.82 -4.35
C ALA A 150 -7.93 -1.78 -3.51
N ILE A 151 -7.36 -0.58 -3.31
CA ILE A 151 -8.01 0.53 -2.59
C ILE A 151 -9.29 0.96 -3.30
N SER A 152 -9.21 1.21 -4.62
CA SER A 152 -10.39 1.62 -5.41
C SER A 152 -11.48 0.56 -5.35
N PHE A 153 -11.12 -0.71 -5.56
CA PHE A 153 -12.04 -1.83 -5.48
C PHE A 153 -12.75 -1.93 -4.12
N MET A 154 -11.99 -1.88 -3.02
CA MET A 154 -12.55 -1.97 -1.67
C MET A 154 -13.53 -0.83 -1.35
N VAL A 155 -13.23 0.40 -1.80
CA VAL A 155 -14.06 1.57 -1.53
C VAL A 155 -15.31 1.59 -2.43
N GLU A 156 -15.19 1.17 -3.70
CA GLU A 156 -16.30 1.14 -4.67
C GLU A 156 -17.35 0.07 -4.32
N HIS A 157 -16.91 -1.10 -3.85
CA HIS A 157 -17.81 -2.20 -3.46
C HIS A 157 -18.27 -2.12 -2.00
N ALA A 158 -17.79 -1.12 -1.24
CA ALA A 158 -18.21 -0.95 0.15
C ALA A 158 -19.63 -0.39 0.24
N PRO A 159 -20.45 -0.87 1.19
CA PRO A 159 -21.72 -0.20 1.52
C PRO A 159 -21.45 1.28 1.82
N PRO A 160 -22.31 2.21 1.38
CA PRO A 160 -22.09 3.66 1.49
C PRO A 160 -21.77 4.16 2.91
N ASN A 161 -22.27 3.46 3.94
CA ASN A 161 -22.05 3.77 5.35
C ASN A 161 -20.85 3.04 5.98
N ARG A 162 -20.08 2.23 5.22
CA ARG A 162 -18.95 1.42 5.71
C ARG A 162 -17.68 1.58 4.87
N ARG A 163 -17.58 2.61 4.05
CA ARG A 163 -16.41 2.82 3.17
C ARG A 163 -15.11 3.02 3.94
N GLY A 164 -15.14 3.65 5.13
CA GLY A 164 -13.98 3.80 5.99
C GLY A 164 -13.47 2.46 6.52
N LEU A 165 -14.36 1.59 6.98
CA LEU A 165 -14.02 0.23 7.42
C LEU A 165 -13.44 -0.60 6.26
N PHE A 166 -14.12 -0.63 5.11
CA PHE A 166 -13.67 -1.43 3.96
C PHE A 166 -12.34 -0.93 3.39
N GLY A 167 -12.15 0.39 3.27
CA GLY A 167 -10.89 0.97 2.83
C GLY A 167 -9.73 0.68 3.80
N SER A 168 -10.02 0.55 5.10
CA SER A 168 -9.01 0.21 6.11
C SER A 168 -8.47 -1.22 5.98
N PHE A 169 -9.22 -2.16 5.37
CA PHE A 169 -8.77 -3.54 5.21
C PHE A 169 -7.55 -3.68 4.29
N SER A 170 -7.36 -2.78 3.32
CA SER A 170 -6.14 -2.79 2.49
C SER A 170 -4.89 -2.53 3.33
N ASN A 171 -4.95 -1.58 4.25
CA ASN A 171 -3.85 -1.26 5.16
C ASN A 171 -3.71 -2.27 6.30
N MET A 172 -4.79 -2.88 6.74
CA MET A 172 -4.72 -4.01 7.67
C MET A 172 -3.99 -5.20 7.03
N ALA A 173 -4.21 -5.49 5.75
CA ALA A 173 -3.48 -6.53 5.03
C ALA A 173 -1.98 -6.22 4.94
N SER A 174 -1.60 -4.96 4.66
CA SER A 174 -0.20 -4.51 4.73
C SER A 174 0.39 -4.65 6.14
N GLY A 175 -0.40 -4.33 7.17
CA GLY A 175 -0.04 -4.52 8.58
C GLY A 175 0.21 -5.98 8.94
N LEU A 176 -0.63 -6.89 8.45
CA LEU A 176 -0.46 -8.35 8.61
C LEU A 176 0.81 -8.85 7.91
N ALA A 177 1.11 -8.35 6.72
CA ALA A 177 2.34 -8.69 6.00
C ALA A 177 3.58 -8.20 6.76
N THR A 178 3.53 -6.97 7.31
CA THR A 178 4.59 -6.40 8.15
C THR A 178 4.77 -7.22 9.42
N LEU A 179 3.68 -7.65 10.06
CA LEU A 179 3.68 -8.51 11.24
C LEU A 179 4.32 -9.87 10.94
N ALA A 180 3.97 -10.49 9.81
CA ALA A 180 4.54 -11.77 9.39
C ALA A 180 6.04 -11.65 9.06
N ALA A 181 6.46 -10.57 8.37
CA ALA A 181 7.87 -10.30 8.08
C ALA A 181 8.67 -10.08 9.37
N THR A 182 8.15 -9.25 10.28
CA THR A 182 8.81 -8.98 11.56
C THR A 182 8.87 -10.23 12.44
N GLY A 183 7.79 -11.02 12.47
CA GLY A 183 7.75 -12.32 13.15
C GLY A 183 8.74 -13.32 12.57
N SER A 184 8.87 -13.39 11.24
CA SER A 184 9.87 -14.25 10.57
C SER A 184 11.30 -13.80 10.90
N ALA A 185 11.57 -12.48 10.88
CA ALA A 185 12.86 -11.94 11.27
C ALA A 185 13.16 -12.21 12.77
N ALA A 186 12.18 -12.02 13.65
CA ALA A 186 12.30 -12.34 15.07
C ALA A 186 12.61 -13.84 15.27
N ALA A 187 11.89 -14.72 14.59
CA ALA A 187 12.08 -16.16 14.69
C ALA A 187 13.52 -16.56 14.29
N VAL A 188 14.01 -16.12 13.14
CA VAL A 188 15.37 -16.50 12.72
C VAL A 188 16.46 -15.88 13.60
N THR A 189 16.26 -14.67 14.11
CA THR A 189 17.24 -14.00 14.98
C THR A 189 17.28 -14.55 16.40
N THR A 190 16.23 -15.22 16.86
CA THR A 190 16.15 -15.84 18.19
C THR A 190 16.45 -17.33 18.19
N LEU A 191 16.09 -18.04 17.11
CA LEU A 191 16.25 -19.49 17.01
C LEU A 191 17.66 -19.91 16.55
N PHE A 192 18.33 -19.07 15.77
CA PHE A 192 19.67 -19.40 15.23
C PHE A 192 20.77 -18.70 16.03
N PRO A 193 21.86 -19.41 16.39
CA PRO A 193 23.10 -18.81 16.87
C PRO A 193 23.63 -17.77 15.85
N PRO A 194 24.40 -16.75 16.30
CA PRO A 194 24.87 -15.67 15.43
C PRO A 194 25.65 -16.14 14.19
N ASP A 195 26.44 -17.17 14.31
CA ASP A 195 27.20 -17.80 13.22
C ASP A 195 26.30 -18.47 12.18
N GLN A 196 25.29 -19.23 12.62
CA GLN A 196 24.31 -19.85 11.73
C GLN A 196 23.34 -18.83 11.12
N LEU A 197 22.92 -17.84 11.91
CA LEU A 197 22.11 -16.73 11.42
C LEU A 197 22.85 -16.01 10.29
N ALA A 198 24.13 -15.70 10.50
CA ALA A 198 24.96 -15.07 9.50
C ALA A 198 25.22 -16.01 8.30
N ALA A 199 25.49 -17.29 8.49
CA ALA A 199 25.79 -18.21 7.40
C ALA A 199 24.59 -18.44 6.46
N TYR A 200 23.41 -18.75 6.99
CA TYR A 200 22.23 -19.12 6.20
C TYR A 200 20.88 -18.71 6.80
N GLY A 201 20.77 -18.46 8.10
CA GLY A 201 19.50 -18.23 8.79
C GLY A 201 18.71 -17.06 8.20
N TRP A 202 19.37 -15.99 7.81
CA TRP A 202 18.73 -14.82 7.20
C TRP A 202 18.11 -15.10 5.83
N ARG A 203 18.52 -16.17 5.14
CA ARG A 203 17.98 -16.57 3.83
C ARG A 203 16.60 -17.19 3.93
N ILE A 204 16.30 -17.86 5.05
CA ILE A 204 15.05 -18.62 5.24
C ILE A 204 13.80 -17.75 5.02
N PRO A 205 13.67 -16.54 5.60
CA PRO A 205 12.50 -15.70 5.35
C PRO A 205 12.32 -15.30 3.87
N PHE A 206 13.42 -15.09 3.13
CA PHE A 206 13.32 -14.80 1.69
C PHE A 206 12.86 -16.01 0.87
N LEU A 207 13.33 -17.21 1.22
CA LEU A 207 12.87 -18.45 0.59
C LEU A 207 11.40 -18.72 0.89
N VAL A 208 10.95 -18.43 2.13
CA VAL A 208 9.52 -18.47 2.49
C VAL A 208 8.72 -17.47 1.67
N GLY A 209 9.20 -16.22 1.51
CA GLY A 209 8.58 -15.21 0.66
C GLY A 209 8.47 -15.66 -0.80
N GLY A 210 9.55 -16.21 -1.34
CA GLY A 210 9.56 -16.80 -2.69
C GLY A 210 8.54 -17.93 -2.85
N LEU A 211 8.45 -18.84 -1.88
CA LEU A 211 7.48 -19.93 -1.87
C LEU A 211 6.02 -19.42 -1.78
N LEU A 212 5.76 -18.45 -0.92
CA LEU A 212 4.45 -17.78 -0.84
C LEU A 212 4.09 -17.12 -2.17
N GLY A 213 5.07 -16.54 -2.87
CA GLY A 213 4.89 -16.01 -4.22
C GLY A 213 4.49 -17.08 -5.23
N VAL A 214 5.12 -18.26 -5.18
CA VAL A 214 4.73 -19.41 -6.04
C VAL A 214 3.30 -19.87 -5.72
N VAL A 215 2.92 -19.93 -4.44
CA VAL A 215 1.52 -20.22 -4.05
C VAL A 215 0.56 -19.15 -4.60
N GLY A 216 0.96 -17.87 -4.51
CA GLY A 216 0.18 -16.76 -5.08
C GLY A 216 -0.02 -16.89 -6.60
N LEU A 217 1.03 -17.32 -7.34
CA LEU A 217 0.94 -17.62 -8.77
C LEU A 217 -0.06 -18.71 -9.07
N PHE A 218 -0.01 -19.80 -8.31
CA PHE A 218 -0.93 -20.93 -8.48
C PHE A 218 -2.39 -20.55 -8.23
N LEU A 219 -2.64 -19.74 -7.20
CA LEU A 219 -3.99 -19.23 -6.90
C LEU A 219 -4.48 -18.28 -7.99
N ARG A 220 -3.62 -17.40 -8.50
CA ARG A 220 -3.97 -16.48 -9.61
C ARG A 220 -4.20 -17.20 -10.93
N ALA A 221 -3.43 -18.24 -11.24
CA ALA A 221 -3.64 -19.04 -12.44
C ALA A 221 -5.02 -19.72 -12.47
N ARG A 222 -5.65 -19.90 -11.30
CA ARG A 222 -7.00 -20.50 -11.15
C ARG A 222 -8.12 -19.47 -10.96
N ALA A 223 -7.79 -18.20 -10.77
CA ALA A 223 -8.78 -17.13 -10.64
C ALA A 223 -9.37 -16.80 -12.03
N ASP A 224 -10.69 -16.62 -12.08
CA ASP A 224 -11.39 -16.17 -13.27
C ASP A 224 -11.03 -14.71 -13.59
N GLU A 225 -11.06 -14.33 -14.88
CA GLU A 225 -10.87 -12.95 -15.30
C GLU A 225 -12.03 -12.10 -14.74
N THR A 226 -11.73 -10.96 -14.11
CA THR A 226 -12.77 -10.13 -13.50
C THR A 226 -13.59 -9.42 -14.58
N SER A 227 -14.93 -9.49 -14.46
CA SER A 227 -15.89 -8.85 -15.35
C SER A 227 -15.73 -7.32 -15.48
N GLU A 228 -15.06 -6.68 -14.51
CA GLU A 228 -14.73 -5.25 -14.54
C GLU A 228 -13.73 -4.88 -15.66
N PHE A 229 -12.94 -5.83 -16.11
CA PHE A 229 -12.02 -5.63 -17.22
C PHE A 229 -12.76 -5.48 -18.56
N GLU A 230 -13.80 -6.28 -18.79
CA GLU A 230 -14.63 -6.20 -20.00
C GLU A 230 -15.32 -4.84 -20.10
N ALA A 231 -15.78 -4.28 -18.96
CA ALA A 231 -16.42 -2.97 -18.90
C ALA A 231 -15.42 -1.80 -19.06
N SER A 232 -14.17 -1.93 -18.57
CA SER A 232 -13.16 -0.85 -18.64
C SER A 232 -12.43 -0.76 -19.99
N SER A 233 -12.50 -1.78 -20.84
CA SER A 233 -11.86 -1.79 -22.17
C SER A 233 -12.52 -0.83 -23.19
N VAL A 234 -13.68 -0.28 -22.86
CA VAL A 234 -14.44 0.65 -23.73
C VAL A 234 -14.05 2.12 -23.51
N VAL A 235 -13.33 2.47 -22.43
CA VAL A 235 -13.08 3.86 -22.05
C VAL A 235 -11.66 4.32 -22.44
N ASP A 236 -11.66 5.27 -23.37
CA ASP A 236 -10.63 6.27 -23.71
C ASP A 236 -9.30 5.78 -24.35
N LYS A 237 -9.25 5.95 -25.68
CA LYS A 237 -8.08 5.74 -26.54
C LYS A 237 -6.98 6.82 -26.40
N LYS A 238 -7.01 7.69 -25.39
CA LYS A 238 -5.95 8.68 -25.19
C LYS A 238 -4.65 7.99 -24.78
N SER A 239 -3.53 8.45 -25.33
CA SER A 239 -2.21 7.94 -24.95
C SER A 239 -1.92 8.19 -23.46
N ALA A 240 -1.18 7.30 -22.80
CA ALA A 240 -0.84 7.42 -21.38
C ALA A 240 -0.24 8.80 -21.00
N PRO A 241 0.65 9.43 -21.80
CA PRO A 241 1.15 10.78 -21.52
C PRO A 241 0.07 11.87 -21.55
N ALA A 242 -0.90 11.76 -22.47
CA ALA A 242 -1.99 12.75 -22.57
C ALA A 242 -2.96 12.65 -21.37
N ARG A 243 -3.24 11.43 -20.90
CA ARG A 243 -4.04 11.21 -19.67
C ARG A 243 -3.33 11.77 -18.44
N LEU A 244 -2.00 11.55 -18.31
CA LEU A 244 -1.20 12.08 -17.23
C LEU A 244 -1.20 13.61 -17.21
N LEU A 245 -1.04 14.24 -18.36
CA LEU A 245 -1.04 15.70 -18.48
C LEU A 245 -2.41 16.29 -18.13
N ALA A 246 -3.50 15.66 -18.58
CA ALA A 246 -4.86 16.04 -18.22
C ALA A 246 -5.07 15.96 -16.70
N LEU A 247 -4.68 14.86 -16.06
CA LEU A 247 -4.76 14.67 -14.62
C LEU A 247 -4.00 15.76 -13.83
N LEU A 248 -2.79 16.11 -14.26
CA LEU A 248 -2.00 17.18 -13.64
C LEU A 248 -2.63 18.57 -13.78
N ARG A 249 -3.35 18.83 -14.87
CA ARG A 249 -4.01 20.12 -15.13
C ARG A 249 -5.38 20.24 -14.49
N GLU A 250 -6.16 19.18 -14.50
CA GLU A 250 -7.56 19.19 -14.06
C GLU A 250 -7.69 18.93 -12.55
N HIS A 251 -6.78 18.14 -11.94
CA HIS A 251 -6.89 17.73 -10.54
C HIS A 251 -5.65 18.04 -9.67
N PRO A 252 -4.96 19.21 -9.81
CA PRO A 252 -3.69 19.47 -9.10
C PRO A 252 -3.86 19.45 -7.58
N LYS A 253 -4.97 19.97 -7.06
CA LYS A 253 -5.27 19.99 -5.62
C LYS A 253 -5.43 18.59 -5.06
N ALA A 254 -6.17 17.71 -5.73
CA ALA A 254 -6.36 16.33 -5.31
C ALA A 254 -5.04 15.55 -5.33
N LEU A 255 -4.17 15.78 -6.31
CA LEU A 255 -2.83 15.18 -6.39
C LEU A 255 -1.96 15.60 -5.20
N ILE A 256 -1.90 16.89 -4.86
CA ILE A 256 -1.13 17.41 -3.71
C ILE A 256 -1.69 16.83 -2.40
N GLN A 257 -3.00 16.80 -2.24
CA GLN A 257 -3.66 16.26 -1.05
C GLN A 257 -3.40 14.76 -0.90
N THR A 258 -3.45 14.00 -2.00
CA THR A 258 -3.12 12.57 -2.02
C THR A 258 -1.64 12.31 -1.73
N ALA A 259 -0.73 13.12 -2.28
CA ALA A 259 0.68 13.06 -1.96
C ALA A 259 0.94 13.33 -0.47
N ALA A 260 0.32 14.36 0.10
CA ALA A 260 0.43 14.67 1.52
C ALA A 260 -0.14 13.55 2.41
N LEU A 261 -1.26 12.90 2.01
CA LEU A 261 -1.81 11.75 2.71
C LEU A 261 -0.88 10.53 2.68
N SER A 262 -0.06 10.40 1.65
CA SER A 262 0.91 9.30 1.50
C SER A 262 2.23 9.55 2.22
N ALA A 263 2.64 10.81 2.43
CA ALA A 263 3.99 11.15 2.89
C ALA A 263 4.33 10.68 4.32
N PRO A 264 3.39 10.54 5.30
CA PRO A 264 3.70 9.90 6.58
C PRO A 264 4.13 8.42 6.47
N ALA A 265 4.09 7.84 5.28
CA ALA A 265 4.76 6.58 5.00
C ALA A 265 6.27 6.63 5.33
N VAL A 266 6.93 7.81 5.32
CA VAL A 266 8.30 8.00 5.81
C VAL A 266 8.46 7.48 7.24
N ALA A 267 7.53 7.81 8.11
CA ALA A 267 7.53 7.34 9.49
C ALA A 267 7.14 5.85 9.57
N TYR A 268 6.16 5.42 8.78
CA TYR A 268 5.77 4.02 8.73
C TYR A 268 6.94 3.11 8.33
N TYR A 269 7.65 3.40 7.24
CA TYR A 269 8.79 2.60 6.79
C TYR A 269 9.96 2.65 7.78
N THR A 270 10.24 3.82 8.35
CA THR A 270 11.27 3.94 9.39
C THR A 270 10.91 3.10 10.60
N TRP A 271 9.66 3.15 11.05
CA TRP A 271 9.18 2.38 12.21
C TRP A 271 9.16 0.88 11.93
N ALA A 272 8.70 0.48 10.74
CA ALA A 272 8.58 -0.93 10.36
C ALA A 272 9.93 -1.62 10.14
N THR A 273 10.89 -0.94 9.51
CA THR A 273 12.13 -1.59 9.05
C THR A 273 13.35 -1.16 9.83
N PHE A 274 13.39 0.09 10.32
CA PHE A 274 14.61 0.66 10.90
C PHE A 274 14.55 0.84 12.43
N LEU A 275 13.38 0.98 13.06
CA LEU A 275 13.30 1.15 14.52
C LEU A 275 14.01 0.03 15.31
N PRO A 276 13.86 -1.28 14.97
CA PRO A 276 14.62 -2.32 15.65
C PRO A 276 16.14 -2.16 15.49
N THR A 277 16.58 -1.83 14.27
CA THR A 277 17.99 -1.57 13.96
C THR A 277 18.49 -0.30 14.66
N TYR A 278 17.69 0.77 14.66
CA TYR A 278 17.98 2.00 15.40
C TYR A 278 18.25 1.72 16.88
N ALA A 279 17.34 1.00 17.53
CA ALA A 279 17.48 0.65 18.95
C ALA A 279 18.74 -0.18 19.20
N THR A 280 19.06 -1.15 18.33
CA THR A 280 20.27 -1.95 18.44
C THR A 280 21.53 -1.08 18.29
N LEU A 281 21.59 -0.21 17.29
CA LEU A 281 22.75 0.63 17.01
C LEU A 281 22.97 1.73 18.05
N THR A 282 21.91 2.32 18.61
CA THR A 282 22.03 3.47 19.53
C THR A 282 22.07 3.08 21.00
N THR A 283 21.46 1.96 21.38
CA THR A 283 21.32 1.58 22.79
C THR A 283 21.92 0.19 23.11
N GLY A 284 22.51 -0.50 22.11
CA GLY A 284 23.11 -1.82 22.29
C GLY A 284 22.11 -2.94 22.61
N ARG A 285 20.80 -2.73 22.36
CA ARG A 285 19.76 -3.74 22.60
C ARG A 285 19.96 -4.95 21.69
N ASP A 286 19.64 -6.12 22.21
CA ASP A 286 19.60 -7.32 21.40
C ASP A 286 18.56 -7.22 20.27
N LYS A 287 18.95 -7.63 19.07
CA LYS A 287 18.10 -7.52 17.89
C LYS A 287 16.86 -8.42 17.95
N GLY A 288 16.99 -9.62 18.47
CA GLY A 288 15.87 -10.55 18.62
C GLY A 288 14.80 -9.98 19.54
N SER A 289 15.20 -9.42 20.69
CA SER A 289 14.29 -8.79 21.63
C SER A 289 13.59 -7.55 21.05
N THR A 290 14.30 -6.72 20.27
CA THR A 290 13.67 -5.56 19.60
C THR A 290 12.67 -5.98 18.53
N LEU A 291 12.94 -7.04 17.79
CA LEU A 291 11.98 -7.58 16.82
C LEU A 291 10.73 -8.17 17.48
N ILE A 292 10.90 -8.92 18.59
CA ILE A 292 9.76 -9.42 19.39
C ILE A 292 8.91 -8.25 19.92
N GLY A 293 9.54 -7.22 20.45
CA GLY A 293 8.83 -6.02 20.90
C GLY A 293 8.09 -5.30 19.77
N SER A 294 8.66 -5.28 18.56
CA SER A 294 7.99 -4.75 17.36
C SER A 294 6.78 -5.58 16.93
N VAL A 295 6.85 -6.92 17.05
CA VAL A 295 5.70 -7.81 16.81
C VAL A 295 4.53 -7.45 17.72
N ILE A 296 4.79 -7.23 19.02
CA ILE A 296 3.75 -6.82 19.99
C ILE A 296 3.10 -5.49 19.56
N GLY A 297 3.91 -4.52 19.16
CA GLY A 297 3.42 -3.23 18.67
C GLY A 297 2.59 -3.36 17.38
N LEU A 298 3.01 -4.21 16.44
CA LEU A 298 2.32 -4.44 15.17
C LEU A 298 0.96 -5.11 15.35
N ILE A 299 0.78 -5.95 16.36
CA ILE A 299 -0.55 -6.51 16.70
C ILE A 299 -1.52 -5.36 17.00
N LEU A 300 -1.09 -4.32 17.72
CA LEU A 300 -1.93 -3.15 17.98
C LEU A 300 -2.25 -2.38 16.70
N LEU A 301 -1.30 -2.22 15.76
CA LEU A 301 -1.58 -1.62 14.46
C LEU A 301 -2.72 -2.35 13.74
N VAL A 302 -2.63 -3.69 13.64
CA VAL A 302 -3.62 -4.53 12.94
C VAL A 302 -5.01 -4.38 13.56
N ILE A 303 -5.09 -4.19 14.87
CA ILE A 303 -6.34 -3.99 15.60
C ILE A 303 -6.87 -2.55 15.44
N VAL A 304 -6.01 -1.55 15.59
CA VAL A 304 -6.39 -0.12 15.57
C VAL A 304 -6.89 0.31 14.19
N VAL A 305 -6.28 -0.18 13.12
CA VAL A 305 -6.63 0.22 11.76
C VAL A 305 -8.12 -0.03 11.43
N PRO A 306 -8.69 -1.23 11.55
CA PRO A 306 -10.12 -1.44 11.25
C PRO A 306 -11.06 -0.78 12.28
N ILE A 307 -10.65 -0.66 13.55
CA ILE A 307 -11.43 0.06 14.56
C ILE A 307 -11.58 1.53 14.18
N CYS A 308 -10.48 2.21 13.84
CA CYS A 308 -10.51 3.60 13.41
C CYS A 308 -11.26 3.78 12.08
N GLY A 309 -11.15 2.82 11.14
CA GLY A 309 -11.94 2.79 9.92
C GLY A 309 -13.44 2.75 10.20
N ALA A 310 -13.89 1.83 11.06
CA ALA A 310 -15.30 1.75 11.49
C ALA A 310 -15.75 2.98 12.27
N LEU A 311 -14.89 3.52 13.12
CA LEU A 311 -15.20 4.72 13.91
C LEU A 311 -15.36 5.94 13.01
N SER A 312 -14.57 6.06 11.94
CA SER A 312 -14.71 7.14 10.95
C SER A 312 -16.07 7.13 10.25
N ASP A 313 -16.60 5.94 9.98
CA ASP A 313 -17.93 5.79 9.38
C ASP A 313 -19.06 6.16 10.35
N ARG A 314 -18.90 5.81 11.65
CA ARG A 314 -19.88 6.15 12.70
C ARG A 314 -19.94 7.64 12.96
N ILE A 315 -18.78 8.28 13.11
CA ILE A 315 -18.66 9.73 13.37
C ILE A 315 -19.07 10.54 12.12
N GLY A 316 -18.89 9.97 10.92
CA GLY A 316 -19.13 10.67 9.65
C GLY A 316 -18.08 11.73 9.33
N ARG A 317 -16.95 11.75 10.03
CA ARG A 317 -15.83 12.68 9.85
C ARG A 317 -14.54 11.92 9.62
N ARG A 318 -14.08 11.87 8.37
CA ARG A 318 -12.87 11.13 7.98
C ARG A 318 -11.61 11.95 8.16
N LYS A 319 -11.66 13.23 7.87
CA LYS A 319 -10.53 14.16 7.92
C LYS A 319 -9.82 14.22 9.29
N ILE A 320 -10.55 13.99 10.37
CA ILE A 320 -10.02 14.10 11.74
C ILE A 320 -8.96 13.04 12.04
N PHE A 321 -9.06 11.83 11.45
CA PHE A 321 -8.15 10.72 11.72
C PHE A 321 -6.72 10.98 11.24
N PRO A 322 -6.46 11.35 9.95
CA PRO A 322 -5.11 11.71 9.53
C PRO A 322 -4.56 12.94 10.29
N ILE A 323 -5.41 13.91 10.70
CA ILE A 323 -4.99 15.04 11.52
C ILE A 323 -4.53 14.55 12.90
N ILE A 324 -5.33 13.72 13.61
CA ILE A 324 -4.95 13.17 14.92
C ILE A 324 -3.67 12.33 14.79
N GLY A 325 -3.60 11.44 13.79
CA GLY A 325 -2.42 10.61 13.55
C GLY A 325 -1.16 11.45 13.29
N ALA A 326 -1.23 12.41 12.36
CA ALA A 326 -0.10 13.29 12.06
C ALA A 326 0.32 14.16 13.25
N THR A 327 -0.65 14.73 13.97
CA THR A 327 -0.37 15.50 15.20
C THR A 327 0.30 14.61 16.25
N GLY A 328 -0.22 13.39 16.45
CA GLY A 328 0.38 12.41 17.34
C GLY A 328 1.83 12.07 16.96
N MET A 329 2.13 11.90 15.68
CA MET A 329 3.49 11.65 15.19
C MET A 329 4.41 12.84 15.47
N VAL A 330 3.96 14.06 15.17
CA VAL A 330 4.75 15.30 15.42
C VAL A 330 5.07 15.47 16.90
N VAL A 331 4.11 15.20 17.79
CA VAL A 331 4.26 15.39 19.24
C VAL A 331 5.06 14.25 19.88
N LEU A 332 4.83 13.01 19.48
CA LEU A 332 5.32 11.83 20.21
C LEU A 332 6.65 11.27 19.68
N PHE A 333 7.00 11.40 18.39
CA PHE A 333 8.15 10.71 17.85
C PHE A 333 9.47 11.10 18.51
N TYR A 334 9.70 12.38 18.76
CA TYR A 334 10.91 12.82 19.45
C TYR A 334 10.97 12.30 20.92
N PRO A 335 9.93 12.49 21.76
CA PRO A 335 9.88 11.89 23.10
C PRO A 335 10.02 10.37 23.12
N LEU A 336 9.44 9.67 22.14
CA LEU A 336 9.55 8.21 22.05
C LEU A 336 10.99 7.76 21.77
N LEU A 337 11.72 8.47 20.90
CA LEU A 337 13.14 8.15 20.67
C LEU A 337 14.01 8.49 21.90
N LEU A 338 13.69 9.55 22.65
CA LEU A 338 14.36 9.83 23.94
C LEU A 338 14.08 8.74 24.98
N LEU A 339 12.88 8.17 24.98
CA LEU A 339 12.52 7.09 25.90
C LEU A 339 13.32 5.83 25.65
N LEU A 340 13.79 5.58 24.40
CA LEU A 340 14.65 4.45 24.08
C LEU A 340 16.01 4.47 24.80
N ASP A 341 16.49 5.63 25.24
CA ASP A 341 17.74 5.74 26.02
C ASP A 341 17.61 5.03 27.40
N ARG A 342 16.39 4.78 27.89
CA ARG A 342 16.14 4.02 29.10
C ARG A 342 16.24 2.53 28.85
N PRO A 343 16.90 1.74 29.70
CA PRO A 343 17.03 0.29 29.56
C PRO A 343 15.69 -0.42 29.79
N GLY A 344 15.59 -1.67 29.29
CA GLY A 344 14.47 -2.55 29.56
C GLY A 344 13.64 -2.90 28.31
N PHE A 345 13.23 -4.15 28.21
CA PHE A 345 12.43 -4.69 27.11
C PHE A 345 11.09 -3.95 26.96
N TRP A 346 10.39 -3.75 28.06
CA TRP A 346 9.07 -3.13 28.05
C TRP A 346 9.11 -1.64 27.65
N VAL A 347 10.24 -0.95 27.87
CA VAL A 347 10.43 0.42 27.36
C VAL A 347 10.40 0.42 25.84
N TYR A 348 11.10 -0.51 25.21
CA TYR A 348 11.07 -0.66 23.77
C TYR A 348 9.66 -1.01 23.25
N VAL A 349 8.98 -1.96 23.94
CA VAL A 349 7.58 -2.33 23.59
C VAL A 349 6.66 -1.13 23.64
N VAL A 350 6.75 -0.30 24.68
CA VAL A 350 5.92 0.92 24.81
C VAL A 350 6.21 1.89 23.67
N VAL A 351 7.48 2.10 23.34
CA VAL A 351 7.87 2.99 22.22
C VAL A 351 7.33 2.44 20.89
N ALA A 352 7.58 1.17 20.59
CA ALA A 352 7.10 0.55 19.35
C ALA A 352 5.56 0.59 19.27
N ALA A 353 4.88 0.20 20.33
CA ALA A 353 3.41 0.15 20.41
C ALA A 353 2.77 1.53 20.27
N SER A 354 3.29 2.53 20.96
CA SER A 354 2.76 3.91 20.88
C SER A 354 2.89 4.48 19.47
N GLY A 355 4.03 4.28 18.82
CA GLY A 355 4.23 4.69 17.45
C GLY A 355 3.29 3.95 16.47
N TRP A 356 3.11 2.64 16.64
CA TRP A 356 2.19 1.86 15.82
C TRP A 356 0.72 2.25 16.00
N VAL A 357 0.29 2.60 17.21
CA VAL A 357 -1.08 3.10 17.44
C VAL A 357 -1.30 4.41 16.71
N VAL A 358 -0.37 5.35 16.80
CA VAL A 358 -0.49 6.66 16.14
C VAL A 358 -0.45 6.53 14.62
N LEU A 359 0.46 5.70 14.11
CA LEU A 359 0.52 5.34 12.70
C LEU A 359 -0.76 4.64 12.23
N GLY A 360 -1.34 3.76 13.05
CA GLY A 360 -2.60 3.07 12.76
C GLY A 360 -3.80 4.01 12.63
N ILE A 361 -3.88 5.03 13.47
CA ILE A 361 -4.94 6.06 13.37
C ILE A 361 -4.86 6.79 12.02
N TRP A 362 -3.66 7.22 11.62
CA TRP A 362 -3.45 7.85 10.31
C TRP A 362 -3.77 6.87 9.18
N GLN A 363 -3.26 5.64 9.27
CA GLN A 363 -3.34 4.65 8.21
C GLN A 363 -4.76 4.15 7.95
N ALA A 364 -5.63 4.19 8.96
CA ALA A 364 -6.98 3.63 8.89
C ALA A 364 -7.86 4.22 7.78
N VAL A 365 -7.75 5.52 7.53
CA VAL A 365 -8.74 6.26 6.75
C VAL A 365 -8.17 6.93 5.49
N TYR A 366 -6.84 7.13 5.43
CA TYR A 366 -6.26 7.83 4.28
C TYR A 366 -6.55 7.18 2.92
N PRO A 367 -6.62 5.82 2.77
CA PRO A 367 -6.93 5.22 1.48
C PRO A 367 -8.34 5.58 1.01
N THR A 368 -9.30 5.59 1.94
CA THR A 368 -10.68 5.98 1.64
C THR A 368 -10.76 7.43 1.21
N ILE A 369 -10.07 8.35 1.92
CA ILE A 369 -10.03 9.76 1.54
C ILE A 369 -9.41 9.91 0.14
N GLN A 370 -8.29 9.25 -0.14
CA GLN A 370 -7.64 9.27 -1.46
C GLN A 370 -8.59 8.82 -2.57
N ALA A 371 -9.34 7.73 -2.35
CA ALA A 371 -10.31 7.24 -3.32
C ALA A 371 -11.47 8.23 -3.56
N GLU A 372 -11.86 8.98 -2.54
CA GLU A 372 -12.96 9.94 -2.61
C GLU A 372 -12.53 11.33 -3.13
N LEU A 373 -11.22 11.61 -3.23
CA LEU A 373 -10.70 12.86 -3.81
C LEU A 373 -10.77 12.88 -5.34
N PHE A 374 -10.89 11.72 -6.01
CA PHE A 374 -10.89 11.62 -7.46
C PHE A 374 -12.21 11.05 -7.99
N PRO A 375 -12.70 11.56 -9.14
CA PRO A 375 -13.75 10.89 -9.91
C PRO A 375 -13.34 9.45 -10.28
N ALA A 376 -14.32 8.55 -10.43
CA ALA A 376 -14.08 7.13 -10.70
C ALA A 376 -13.18 6.90 -11.93
N ALA A 377 -13.37 7.65 -13.00
CA ALA A 377 -12.64 7.52 -14.26
C ALA A 377 -11.10 7.75 -14.13
N VAL A 378 -10.65 8.57 -13.17
CA VAL A 378 -9.24 8.94 -13.01
C VAL A 378 -8.67 8.52 -11.63
N ARG A 379 -9.47 7.88 -10.80
CA ARG A 379 -9.14 7.54 -9.39
C ARG A 379 -7.87 6.72 -9.26
N VAL A 380 -7.79 5.59 -9.95
CA VAL A 380 -6.62 4.68 -9.88
C VAL A 380 -5.35 5.38 -10.33
N SER A 381 -5.42 6.15 -11.42
CA SER A 381 -4.27 6.90 -11.95
C SER A 381 -3.86 8.05 -11.03
N GLY A 382 -4.84 8.78 -10.44
CA GLY A 382 -4.59 9.89 -9.53
C GLY A 382 -3.94 9.44 -8.22
N ILE A 383 -4.47 8.40 -7.60
CA ILE A 383 -3.87 7.79 -6.41
C ILE A 383 -2.50 7.24 -6.76
N GLY A 384 -2.41 6.46 -7.85
CA GLY A 384 -1.18 5.78 -8.27
C GLY A 384 -0.02 6.74 -8.47
N LEU A 385 -0.22 7.81 -9.25
CA LEU A 385 0.81 8.81 -9.52
C LEU A 385 1.33 9.45 -8.22
N SER A 386 0.42 10.01 -7.42
CA SER A 386 0.80 10.73 -6.20
C SER A 386 1.43 9.81 -5.16
N HIS A 387 0.84 8.64 -4.93
CA HIS A 387 1.30 7.69 -3.93
C HIS A 387 2.66 7.09 -4.30
N GLN A 388 2.83 6.59 -5.53
CA GLN A 388 4.09 5.94 -5.95
C GLN A 388 5.26 6.93 -5.96
N LEU A 389 5.03 8.18 -6.38
CA LEU A 389 6.07 9.19 -6.33
C LEU A 389 6.54 9.47 -4.90
N VAL A 390 5.60 9.64 -3.98
CA VAL A 390 5.89 9.89 -2.56
C VAL A 390 6.60 8.69 -1.91
N ILE A 391 6.13 7.47 -2.19
CA ILE A 391 6.75 6.25 -1.67
C ILE A 391 8.16 6.04 -2.25
N ALA A 392 8.38 6.38 -3.52
CA ALA A 392 9.72 6.32 -4.12
C ALA A 392 10.69 7.29 -3.42
N ILE A 393 10.23 8.51 -3.13
CA ILE A 393 11.07 9.54 -2.50
C ILE A 393 11.28 9.27 -1.00
N PHE A 394 10.22 8.98 -0.25
CA PHE A 394 10.26 8.91 1.21
C PHE A 394 10.26 7.49 1.77
N GLY A 395 9.58 6.53 1.12
CA GLY A 395 9.48 5.17 1.61
C GLY A 395 10.80 4.41 1.52
N GLY A 396 11.41 4.41 0.32
CA GLY A 396 12.67 3.71 0.07
C GLY A 396 13.88 4.36 0.72
N THR A 397 13.90 5.71 0.77
CA THR A 397 15.05 6.46 1.30
C THR A 397 15.01 6.66 2.81
N ALA A 398 13.85 6.54 3.47
CA ALA A 398 13.72 6.81 4.89
C ALA A 398 14.65 5.97 5.78
N PRO A 399 14.73 4.64 5.64
CA PRO A 399 15.68 3.84 6.41
C PRO A 399 17.15 4.19 6.12
N LEU A 400 17.47 4.54 4.87
CA LEU A 400 18.82 4.95 4.45
C LEU A 400 19.21 6.27 5.12
N ILE A 401 18.33 7.29 5.05
CA ILE A 401 18.56 8.59 5.68
C ILE A 401 18.65 8.46 7.20
N ALA A 402 17.79 7.64 7.80
CA ALA A 402 17.82 7.37 9.23
C ALA A 402 19.15 6.70 9.65
N ALA A 403 19.62 5.71 8.88
CA ALA A 403 20.92 5.11 9.11
C ALA A 403 22.06 6.12 8.97
N ALA A 404 22.04 6.96 7.94
CA ALA A 404 23.06 8.00 7.74
C ALA A 404 23.15 8.96 8.92
N PHE A 405 22.02 9.41 9.49
CA PHE A 405 22.00 10.25 10.69
C PHE A 405 22.62 9.53 11.92
N VAL A 406 22.30 8.25 12.10
CA VAL A 406 22.89 7.44 13.18
C VAL A 406 24.40 7.34 13.01
N GLY A 407 24.89 7.03 11.80
CA GLY A 407 26.30 6.92 11.51
C GLY A 407 27.09 8.22 11.60
N ALA A 408 26.41 9.37 11.35
CA ALA A 408 26.98 10.69 11.55
C ALA A 408 27.00 11.14 13.02
N GLY A 409 26.57 10.30 13.97
CA GLY A 409 26.51 10.63 15.40
C GLY A 409 25.31 11.48 15.82
N HIS A 410 24.31 11.64 14.93
CA HIS A 410 23.12 12.43 15.18
C HIS A 410 21.83 11.61 15.18
N PRO A 411 21.67 10.56 16.00
CA PRO A 411 20.54 9.63 15.94
C PRO A 411 19.19 10.31 16.14
N ARG A 412 19.12 11.39 16.91
CA ARG A 412 17.88 12.14 17.19
C ARG A 412 17.35 12.90 15.97
N TRP A 413 18.20 13.16 14.96
CA TRP A 413 17.77 13.80 13.72
C TRP A 413 16.79 12.93 12.91
N VAL A 414 16.76 11.64 13.16
CA VAL A 414 15.75 10.74 12.57
C VAL A 414 14.34 11.20 12.91
N ALA A 415 14.07 11.54 14.20
CA ALA A 415 12.76 12.07 14.58
C ALA A 415 12.49 13.44 13.94
N LEU A 416 13.47 14.35 13.96
CA LEU A 416 13.31 15.70 13.40
C LEU A 416 13.01 15.63 11.89
N TYR A 417 13.68 14.75 11.16
CA TYR A 417 13.43 14.49 9.74
C TYR A 417 11.98 14.04 9.48
N MET A 418 11.49 13.05 10.23
CA MET A 418 10.12 12.57 10.11
C MET A 418 9.10 13.67 10.50
N ILE A 419 9.34 14.36 11.62
CA ILE A 419 8.47 15.44 12.12
C ILE A 419 8.36 16.56 11.10
N ALA A 420 9.47 16.99 10.48
CA ALA A 420 9.47 18.06 9.49
C ALA A 420 8.57 17.72 8.29
N ILE A 421 8.67 16.51 7.73
CA ILE A 421 7.83 16.05 6.62
C ILE A 421 6.35 15.99 7.05
N ILE A 422 6.08 15.38 8.20
CA ILE A 422 4.70 15.18 8.68
C ILE A 422 4.04 16.52 9.04
N ALA A 423 4.79 17.48 9.58
CA ALA A 423 4.28 18.83 9.88
C ALA A 423 3.83 19.56 8.59
N VAL A 424 4.60 19.43 7.50
CA VAL A 424 4.18 19.96 6.19
C VAL A 424 2.90 19.27 5.72
N CYS A 425 2.82 17.94 5.86
CA CYS A 425 1.60 17.19 5.49
C CYS A 425 0.40 17.61 6.33
N LEU A 426 0.60 17.84 7.64
CA LEU A 426 -0.45 18.30 8.55
C LEU A 426 -1.04 19.63 8.11
N MET A 427 -0.24 20.57 7.63
CA MET A 427 -0.75 21.82 7.04
C MET A 427 -1.66 21.57 5.84
N VAL A 428 -1.30 20.61 4.97
CA VAL A 428 -2.16 20.24 3.84
C VAL A 428 -3.44 19.55 4.31
N TYR A 429 -3.42 18.77 5.41
CA TYR A 429 -4.61 18.08 5.92
C TYR A 429 -5.71 19.04 6.37
N PHE A 430 -5.38 20.24 6.82
CA PHE A 430 -6.40 21.26 7.11
C PHE A 430 -7.17 21.70 5.86
N THR A 431 -6.59 21.55 4.66
CA THR A 431 -7.24 21.88 3.39
C THR A 431 -8.08 20.73 2.80
N LEU A 432 -8.02 19.52 3.39
CA LEU A 432 -8.80 18.37 2.93
C LEU A 432 -10.31 18.67 3.06
N PRO A 433 -11.12 18.26 2.08
CA PRO A 433 -12.56 18.26 2.22
C PRO A 433 -12.99 17.19 3.23
N GLU A 434 -14.14 17.36 3.87
CA GLU A 434 -14.75 16.30 4.65
C GLU A 434 -15.47 15.34 3.72
N THR A 435 -14.93 14.15 3.53
CA THR A 435 -15.45 13.16 2.57
C THR A 435 -16.49 12.21 3.18
N GLY A 436 -16.64 12.23 4.52
CA GLY A 436 -17.60 11.38 5.24
C GLY A 436 -19.01 11.95 5.31
N SER A 437 -19.24 13.23 4.98
CA SER A 437 -20.51 13.88 5.15
C SER A 437 -21.54 13.47 4.08
N LYS A 438 -22.82 13.42 4.48
CA LYS A 438 -23.93 13.17 3.55
C LYS A 438 -24.00 14.22 2.43
N THR A 439 -23.53 15.43 2.69
CA THR A 439 -23.54 16.56 1.75
C THR A 439 -22.60 16.34 0.56
N LEU A 440 -21.43 15.72 0.77
CA LEU A 440 -20.53 15.41 -0.33
C LEU A 440 -21.05 14.26 -1.20
N ARG A 441 -21.81 13.33 -0.59
CA ARG A 441 -22.51 12.26 -1.33
C ARG A 441 -23.55 12.83 -2.29
N ALA A 442 -24.26 13.85 -1.86
CA ALA A 442 -25.21 14.58 -2.70
C ALA A 442 -24.50 15.33 -3.84
N THR A 443 -23.36 15.99 -3.55
CA THR A 443 -22.62 16.75 -4.58
C THR A 443 -21.96 15.85 -5.65
N VAL A 444 -21.54 14.64 -5.29
CA VAL A 444 -20.99 13.66 -6.26
C VAL A 444 -22.13 13.03 -7.06
N ALA A 445 -23.27 12.76 -6.44
CA ALA A 445 -24.46 12.28 -7.14
C ALA A 445 -25.05 13.35 -8.09
N LEU A 446 -25.04 14.61 -7.67
CA LEU A 446 -25.51 15.75 -8.50
C LEU A 446 -24.60 16.06 -9.70
N ASN A 447 -23.36 15.55 -9.72
CA ASN A 447 -22.46 15.67 -10.88
C ASN A 447 -22.44 14.40 -11.75
N ASP A 448 -23.24 13.39 -11.41
CA ASP A 448 -23.43 12.20 -12.24
C ASP A 448 -24.52 12.50 -13.29
N PRO A 449 -24.21 12.45 -14.61
CA PRO A 449 -25.18 12.77 -15.67
C PRO A 449 -26.47 11.97 -15.55
N GLU A 450 -26.42 10.70 -15.16
CA GLU A 450 -27.59 9.84 -15.00
C GLU A 450 -28.51 10.27 -13.84
N VAL A 451 -27.93 10.83 -12.75
CA VAL A 451 -28.70 11.35 -11.61
C VAL A 451 -29.31 12.70 -11.95
N ILE A 452 -28.61 13.56 -12.72
CA ILE A 452 -29.14 14.84 -13.20
C ILE A 452 -30.31 14.64 -14.16
N GLU A 453 -30.20 13.66 -15.08
CA GLU A 453 -31.32 13.34 -15.98
C GLU A 453 -32.52 12.78 -15.21
N GLY A 454 -32.33 11.91 -14.23
CA GLY A 454 -33.41 11.38 -13.40
C GLY A 454 -34.11 12.43 -12.54
N GLU A 455 -33.37 13.37 -11.92
CA GLU A 455 -33.98 14.49 -11.16
C GLU A 455 -34.72 15.51 -12.08
N LEU A 456 -34.22 15.72 -13.29
CA LEU A 456 -34.90 16.57 -14.28
C LEU A 456 -36.20 15.94 -14.80
N GLU A 457 -36.25 14.62 -14.97
CA GLU A 457 -37.47 13.89 -15.32
C GLU A 457 -38.49 13.91 -14.17
N GLU A 458 -38.07 13.68 -12.90
CA GLU A 458 -38.96 13.79 -11.75
C GLU A 458 -39.50 15.22 -11.55
N ALA A 459 -38.67 16.24 -11.71
CA ALA A 459 -39.09 17.64 -11.64
C ALA A 459 -40.06 18.01 -12.78
N SER A 460 -39.85 17.46 -13.97
CA SER A 460 -40.76 17.64 -15.13
C SER A 460 -42.10 16.97 -14.87
N MET A 461 -42.14 15.77 -14.31
CA MET A 461 -43.38 15.07 -13.97
C MET A 461 -44.14 15.75 -12.82
N ALA A 462 -43.43 16.26 -11.81
CA ALA A 462 -44.03 17.02 -10.71
C ALA A 462 -44.62 18.35 -11.17
N GLY A 463 -43.99 19.03 -12.14
CA GLY A 463 -44.50 20.26 -12.77
C GLY A 463 -45.78 20.06 -13.60
N GLN A 464 -45.92 18.90 -14.23
CA GLN A 464 -47.10 18.56 -15.02
C GLN A 464 -48.34 18.18 -14.17
N THR A 465 -48.12 17.68 -12.96
CA THR A 465 -49.21 17.34 -12.03
C THR A 465 -49.83 18.56 -11.35
N THR A 466 -49.10 19.67 -11.20
CA THR A 466 -49.58 20.91 -10.59
C THR A 466 -50.37 21.81 -11.56
N THR A 467 -50.28 21.62 -12.86
CA THR A 467 -51.03 22.39 -13.86
C THR A 467 -52.41 21.79 -14.22
N ARG A 468 -52.75 20.60 -13.69
CA ARG A 468 -54.06 19.94 -13.98
C ARG A 468 -55.11 20.10 -12.89
N SER A 469 -54.87 20.86 -11.82
CA SER A 469 -55.85 21.11 -10.75
C SER A 469 -56.15 22.62 -10.59
N LYS A 470 -56.81 23.22 -11.56
CA LYS A 470 -57.69 24.40 -11.32
C LYS A 470 -58.94 24.25 -12.22
N PRO A 471 -60.12 24.27 -11.63
CA PRO A 471 -61.40 24.26 -12.34
C PRO A 471 -61.68 25.56 -13.11
#